data_d6526ff95da915ff853356c2e4a15179
#
_entry.id   d6526ff95da915ff853356c2e4a15179
#
_cell.length_a   1.000
_cell.length_b   1.000
_cell.length_c   1.000
_cell.angle_alpha   90.00
_cell.angle_beta   90.00
_cell.angle_gamma   90.00
#
_symmetry.space_group_name_H-M   'P 1'
#
loop_
_entity.id
_entity.type
_entity.pdbx_description
1 polymer ?
#
loop_
_entity_poly.entity_id
_entity_poly.type
_entity_poly.pdbx_seq_one_letter_code
_entity_poly.pdbx_strand_id
1 'polypeptide(L)'
;MNSEHNSLTTAQAGMPKVCLVAENASFRFGGEASLPLHYFARLRKRGIEAWLVVHGRTRPELEKLFPEDQERIAYIPDRWYHKLIWQCSSKLPRRVAEATFGTLMVLINQVIQKGMVRDLIRRHGITVVHQPIPVSPKAPSFIAGLGVPVVIGPMNGGMDYPPAFRGAESLFTRVTVAVGRASANLINRVIAGKKHATLLLVANPRTGAALPSCAKGEVIELVENGVDLSVWQLPEGGKTATGLARFVFVGRLVDWKRLDFALRALQEIPGATLEIIGDGAMRPAWEALARELGIADRVEWLGWRAQPECAEILRGATALLLPSIYECGGAVVLEAMACGIPAIATAWGGPADYLDASCGILVDASNEKTILDGFTEGMRRLAADPDLCARMGAAGRRRVEEDFDWNRKIDAMLGLYGKAIDAYSAKGR
;
A
#
# COMPACT_ATOMS: atom_id res chain seq x y z
N MET A 1 42.77 -13.39 14.79
CA MET A 1 42.00 -12.16 14.43
C MET A 1 41.98 -11.82 12.94
N ASN A 2 42.70 -12.55 12.05
CA ASN A 2 42.69 -12.25 10.59
C ASN A 2 41.78 -13.13 9.73
N SER A 3 41.10 -14.15 10.27
CA SER A 3 40.23 -15.03 9.50
C SER A 3 38.75 -14.57 9.44
N GLU A 4 38.28 -13.84 10.43
CA GLU A 4 36.92 -13.32 10.45
C GLU A 4 36.72 -12.07 9.56
N HIS A 5 37.76 -11.26 9.39
CA HIS A 5 37.72 -10.08 8.49
C HIS A 5 37.66 -10.48 7.01
N ASN A 6 38.26 -11.64 6.65
CA ASN A 6 38.25 -12.14 5.26
C ASN A 6 36.94 -12.85 4.87
N SER A 7 36.21 -13.41 5.84
CA SER A 7 34.90 -14.05 5.58
C SER A 7 33.78 -13.04 5.35
N LEU A 8 33.84 -11.88 6.01
CA LEU A 8 32.87 -10.78 5.80
C LEU A 8 33.05 -10.09 4.45
N THR A 9 34.28 -9.95 3.97
CA THR A 9 34.60 -9.33 2.67
C THR A 9 34.24 -10.22 1.47
N THR A 10 34.37 -11.53 1.60
CA THR A 10 33.96 -12.47 0.52
C THR A 10 32.46 -12.66 0.41
N ALA A 11 31.70 -12.56 1.51
CA ALA A 11 30.24 -12.62 1.49
C ALA A 11 29.60 -11.36 0.86
N GLN A 12 30.25 -10.21 0.92
CA GLN A 12 29.77 -8.96 0.31
C GLN A 12 30.00 -8.87 -1.22
N ALA A 13 30.93 -9.64 -1.78
CA ALA A 13 31.29 -9.57 -3.20
C ALA A 13 30.18 -10.07 -4.16
N GLY A 14 29.11 -10.70 -3.64
CA GLY A 14 27.97 -11.19 -4.44
C GLY A 14 26.63 -10.51 -4.14
N MET A 15 26.56 -9.56 -3.18
CA MET A 15 25.28 -8.91 -2.85
C MET A 15 24.87 -7.86 -3.87
N PRO A 16 23.56 -7.73 -4.18
CA PRO A 16 23.10 -6.77 -5.17
C PRO A 16 23.30 -5.33 -4.69
N LYS A 17 23.71 -4.44 -5.60
CA LYS A 17 23.67 -2.99 -5.41
C LYS A 17 22.38 -2.47 -5.99
N VAL A 18 21.47 -2.01 -5.14
CA VAL A 18 20.07 -1.73 -5.49
C VAL A 18 19.82 -0.24 -5.64
N CYS A 19 19.21 0.18 -6.74
CA CYS A 19 18.67 1.55 -6.86
C CYS A 19 17.14 1.52 -6.83
N LEU A 20 16.56 2.06 -5.76
CA LEU A 20 15.11 2.25 -5.64
C LEU A 20 14.71 3.54 -6.34
N VAL A 21 13.64 3.47 -7.15
CA VAL A 21 13.12 4.63 -7.91
C VAL A 21 11.66 4.84 -7.56
N ALA A 22 11.35 5.98 -6.98
CA ALA A 22 10.00 6.31 -6.56
C ALA A 22 9.72 7.80 -6.76
N GLU A 23 8.47 8.17 -7.03
CA GLU A 23 8.11 9.59 -7.04
C GLU A 23 8.08 10.16 -5.63
N ASN A 24 7.48 9.42 -4.70
CA ASN A 24 7.40 9.78 -3.29
C ASN A 24 7.95 8.66 -2.42
N ALA A 25 8.56 9.03 -1.30
CA ALA A 25 8.89 8.15 -0.20
C ALA A 25 8.51 8.88 1.08
N SER A 26 7.36 8.54 1.69
CA SER A 26 6.79 9.29 2.80
C SER A 26 5.73 8.48 3.54
N PHE A 27 5.72 8.51 4.85
CA PHE A 27 4.63 7.98 5.68
C PHE A 27 3.39 8.91 5.69
N ARG A 28 3.54 10.16 5.26
CA ARG A 28 2.46 11.17 5.29
C ARG A 28 1.59 11.16 4.04
N PHE A 29 2.09 10.63 2.91
CA PHE A 29 1.40 10.69 1.61
C PHE A 29 0.57 9.45 1.30
N GLY A 30 0.31 8.61 2.30
CA GLY A 30 -0.50 7.39 2.21
C GLY A 30 0.33 6.11 2.05
N GLY A 31 -0.36 4.96 2.10
CA GLY A 31 0.29 3.64 2.17
C GLY A 31 1.21 3.32 0.99
N GLU A 32 0.84 3.70 -0.24
CA GLU A 32 1.69 3.50 -1.41
C GLU A 32 3.04 4.22 -1.29
N ALA A 33 3.04 5.46 -0.81
CA ALA A 33 4.26 6.25 -0.65
C ALA A 33 5.18 5.74 0.47
N SER A 34 4.69 4.90 1.37
CA SER A 34 5.51 4.29 2.42
C SER A 34 6.33 3.09 1.93
N LEU A 35 5.92 2.43 0.84
CA LEU A 35 6.59 1.23 0.33
C LEU A 35 8.08 1.45 0.04
N PRO A 36 8.51 2.51 -0.68
CA PRO A 36 9.93 2.77 -0.92
C PRO A 36 10.74 2.97 0.37
N LEU A 37 10.13 3.57 1.42
CA LEU A 37 10.77 3.74 2.72
C LEU A 37 11.06 2.41 3.38
N HIS A 38 10.07 1.51 3.38
CA HIS A 38 10.23 0.18 3.95
C HIS A 38 11.30 -0.64 3.23
N TYR A 39 11.37 -0.57 1.90
CA TYR A 39 12.46 -1.20 1.14
C TYR A 39 13.81 -0.59 1.49
N PHE A 40 13.95 0.74 1.40
CA PHE A 40 15.22 1.42 1.63
C PHE A 40 15.75 1.17 3.04
N ALA A 41 14.95 1.42 4.06
CA ALA A 41 15.34 1.24 5.47
C ALA A 41 15.83 -0.17 5.76
N ARG A 42 15.14 -1.20 5.27
CA ARG A 42 15.46 -2.59 5.56
C ARG A 42 16.64 -3.12 4.76
N LEU A 43 16.79 -2.69 3.52
CA LEU A 43 18.00 -2.99 2.74
C LEU A 43 19.23 -2.38 3.43
N ARG A 44 19.14 -1.10 3.84
CA ARG A 44 20.24 -0.43 4.57
C ARG A 44 20.55 -1.10 5.91
N LYS A 45 19.53 -1.44 6.70
CA LYS A 45 19.71 -2.16 7.98
C LYS A 45 20.41 -3.52 7.82
N ARG A 46 20.29 -4.16 6.65
CA ARG A 46 20.97 -5.43 6.31
C ARG A 46 22.36 -5.24 5.69
N GLY A 47 22.87 -4.01 5.65
CA GLY A 47 24.17 -3.71 5.04
C GLY A 47 24.18 -3.76 3.51
N ILE A 48 23.01 -3.88 2.85
CA ILE A 48 22.92 -3.86 1.40
C ILE A 48 23.19 -2.45 0.89
N GLU A 49 24.03 -2.35 -0.14
CA GLU A 49 24.26 -1.10 -0.84
C GLU A 49 22.99 -0.70 -1.61
N ALA A 50 22.21 0.23 -1.05
CA ALA A 50 20.98 0.72 -1.62
C ALA A 50 21.00 2.24 -1.77
N TRP A 51 20.46 2.73 -2.90
CA TRP A 51 20.22 4.13 -3.22
C TRP A 51 18.75 4.37 -3.44
N LEU A 52 18.28 5.60 -3.18
CA LEU A 52 16.90 6.01 -3.39
C LEU A 52 16.87 7.26 -4.28
N VAL A 53 16.15 7.20 -5.39
CA VAL A 53 15.85 8.36 -6.26
C VAL A 53 14.41 8.77 -6.04
N VAL A 54 14.19 9.99 -5.55
CA VAL A 54 12.87 10.45 -5.09
C VAL A 54 12.69 11.96 -5.31
N HIS A 55 11.47 12.46 -5.31
CA HIS A 55 11.18 13.89 -5.46
C HIS A 55 11.59 14.69 -4.20
N GLY A 56 12.15 15.89 -4.40
CA GLY A 56 12.65 16.77 -3.33
C GLY A 56 11.63 17.19 -2.29
N ARG A 57 10.33 17.12 -2.60
CA ARG A 57 9.26 17.44 -1.63
C ARG A 57 9.25 16.52 -0.39
N THR A 58 9.82 15.33 -0.48
CA THR A 58 9.93 14.41 0.67
C THR A 58 11.22 14.58 1.47
N ARG A 59 12.15 15.45 1.01
CA ARG A 59 13.46 15.67 1.64
C ARG A 59 13.38 15.97 3.15
N PRO A 60 12.52 16.89 3.64
CA PRO A 60 12.49 17.20 5.08
C PRO A 60 12.12 16.02 5.98
N GLU A 61 11.33 15.05 5.45
CA GLU A 61 11.00 13.82 6.15
C GLU A 61 12.16 12.82 6.08
N LEU A 62 12.77 12.65 4.90
CA LEU A 62 13.86 11.71 4.68
C LEU A 62 15.15 12.11 5.40
N GLU A 63 15.45 13.40 5.55
CA GLU A 63 16.58 13.89 6.34
C GLU A 63 16.45 13.52 7.82
N LYS A 64 15.22 13.50 8.34
CA LYS A 64 14.93 13.07 9.72
C LYS A 64 14.98 11.56 9.90
N LEU A 65 14.48 10.80 8.92
CA LEU A 65 14.40 9.35 8.99
C LEU A 65 15.75 8.67 8.72
N PHE A 66 16.56 9.25 7.84
CA PHE A 66 17.83 8.66 7.38
C PHE A 66 18.97 9.68 7.40
N PRO A 67 19.32 10.25 8.57
CA PRO A 67 20.37 11.28 8.66
C PRO A 67 21.73 10.79 8.17
N GLU A 68 22.04 9.50 8.37
CA GLU A 68 23.33 8.89 8.01
C GLU A 68 23.40 8.42 6.53
N ASP A 69 22.26 8.32 5.85
CA ASP A 69 22.19 7.82 4.48
C ASP A 69 21.90 8.91 3.43
N GLN A 70 22.07 10.19 3.75
CA GLN A 70 21.69 11.29 2.86
C GLN A 70 22.48 11.29 1.54
N GLU A 71 23.72 10.86 1.53
CA GLU A 71 24.52 10.70 0.30
C GLU A 71 24.01 9.59 -0.64
N ARG A 72 23.15 8.69 -0.12
CA ARG A 72 22.49 7.61 -0.88
C ARG A 72 21.11 7.98 -1.38
N ILE A 73 20.61 9.19 -1.06
CA ILE A 73 19.31 9.67 -1.49
C ILE A 73 19.49 10.80 -2.50
N ALA A 74 19.08 10.53 -3.72
CA ALA A 74 19.14 11.51 -4.81
C ALA A 74 17.75 12.16 -5.00
N TYR A 75 17.70 13.47 -4.87
CA TYR A 75 16.45 14.23 -4.93
C TYR A 75 16.25 14.89 -6.28
N ILE A 76 15.07 14.68 -6.89
CA ILE A 76 14.63 15.46 -8.05
C ILE A 76 14.38 16.88 -7.58
N PRO A 77 15.05 17.90 -8.14
CA PRO A 77 14.87 19.27 -7.73
C PRO A 77 13.53 19.84 -8.21
N ASP A 78 12.88 20.62 -7.36
CA ASP A 78 11.76 21.44 -7.79
C ASP A 78 12.26 22.52 -8.78
N ARG A 79 11.65 22.54 -9.98
CA ARG A 79 11.97 23.52 -11.03
C ARG A 79 10.74 24.40 -11.30
N TRP A 80 10.94 25.52 -11.98
CA TRP A 80 9.89 26.50 -12.30
C TRP A 80 8.67 25.89 -13.00
N TYR A 81 8.85 24.87 -13.84
CA TYR A 81 7.75 24.21 -14.55
C TYR A 81 6.86 23.37 -13.59
N HIS A 82 7.39 22.85 -12.49
CA HIS A 82 6.58 22.19 -11.48
C HIS A 82 5.55 23.18 -10.86
N LYS A 83 6.00 24.40 -10.56
CA LYS A 83 5.13 25.47 -10.05
C LYS A 83 4.08 25.88 -11.10
N LEU A 84 4.49 26.02 -12.36
CA LEU A 84 3.58 26.37 -13.46
C LEU A 84 2.50 25.29 -13.68
N ILE A 85 2.90 24.03 -13.76
CA ILE A 85 1.97 22.90 -13.91
C ILE A 85 0.99 22.85 -12.72
N TRP A 86 1.48 23.07 -11.49
CA TRP A 86 0.64 23.12 -10.30
C TRP A 86 -0.36 24.29 -10.36
N GLN A 87 0.07 25.49 -10.75
CA GLN A 87 -0.82 26.65 -10.92
C GLN A 87 -1.90 26.42 -11.98
N CYS A 88 -1.55 25.76 -13.09
CA CYS A 88 -2.53 25.40 -14.10
C CYS A 88 -3.51 24.31 -13.58
N SER A 89 -3.02 23.35 -12.85
CA SER A 89 -3.83 22.27 -12.29
C SER A 89 -4.83 22.75 -11.21
N SER A 90 -4.44 23.74 -10.40
CA SER A 90 -5.26 24.28 -9.32
C SER A 90 -6.55 24.97 -9.80
N LYS A 91 -6.62 25.35 -11.08
CA LYS A 91 -7.80 25.98 -11.71
C LYS A 91 -8.79 24.96 -12.28
N LEU A 92 -8.46 23.67 -12.28
CA LEU A 92 -9.31 22.61 -12.82
C LEU A 92 -9.99 21.80 -11.73
N PRO A 93 -11.15 21.16 -12.02
CA PRO A 93 -11.72 20.16 -11.14
C PRO A 93 -10.68 19.09 -10.81
N ARG A 94 -10.60 18.68 -9.54
CA ARG A 94 -9.54 17.80 -9.01
C ARG A 94 -9.30 16.56 -9.87
N ARG A 95 -10.35 15.86 -10.30
CA ARG A 95 -10.24 14.64 -11.15
C ARG A 95 -9.59 14.91 -12.51
N VAL A 96 -9.91 16.07 -13.12
CA VAL A 96 -9.33 16.49 -14.41
C VAL A 96 -7.87 16.89 -14.23
N ALA A 97 -7.56 17.64 -13.16
CA ALA A 97 -6.20 18.05 -12.81
C ALA A 97 -5.29 16.83 -12.57
N GLU A 98 -5.75 15.83 -11.81
CA GLU A 98 -5.01 14.60 -11.56
C GLU A 98 -4.81 13.77 -12.84
N ALA A 99 -5.84 13.63 -13.68
CA ALA A 99 -5.76 12.84 -14.91
C ALA A 99 -4.85 13.47 -16.00
N THR A 100 -4.73 14.80 -16.04
CA THR A 100 -3.97 15.53 -17.04
C THR A 100 -2.60 15.98 -16.52
N PHE A 101 -2.61 17.03 -15.70
CA PHE A 101 -1.38 17.65 -15.19
C PHE A 101 -0.62 16.76 -14.19
N GLY A 102 -1.34 15.99 -13.38
CA GLY A 102 -0.74 15.00 -12.50
C GLY A 102 0.02 13.95 -13.29
N THR A 103 -0.61 13.38 -14.32
CA THR A 103 0.05 12.40 -15.21
C THR A 103 1.26 13.01 -15.92
N LEU A 104 1.15 14.23 -16.48
CA LEU A 104 2.25 14.93 -17.14
C LEU A 104 3.43 15.12 -16.16
N MET A 105 3.15 15.55 -14.94
CA MET A 105 4.16 15.75 -13.89
C MET A 105 4.93 14.45 -13.61
N VAL A 106 4.20 13.35 -13.42
CA VAL A 106 4.79 12.01 -13.21
C VAL A 106 5.71 11.62 -14.37
N LEU A 107 5.28 11.83 -15.61
CA LEU A 107 6.08 11.51 -16.79
C LEU A 107 7.37 12.34 -16.87
N ILE A 108 7.30 13.65 -16.62
CA ILE A 108 8.47 14.53 -16.57
C ILE A 108 9.44 14.07 -15.48
N ASN A 109 8.93 13.81 -14.29
CA ASN A 109 9.75 13.34 -13.17
C ASN A 109 10.46 12.02 -13.49
N GLN A 110 9.78 11.08 -14.14
CA GLN A 110 10.39 9.80 -14.52
C GLN A 110 11.51 9.95 -15.56
N VAL A 111 11.41 10.91 -16.48
CA VAL A 111 12.52 11.21 -17.43
C VAL A 111 13.75 11.72 -16.67
N ILE A 112 13.54 12.61 -15.70
CA ILE A 112 14.62 13.12 -14.85
C ILE A 112 15.21 11.97 -13.99
N GLN A 113 14.36 11.15 -13.36
CA GLN A 113 14.76 9.99 -12.60
C GLN A 113 15.64 9.05 -13.42
N LYS A 114 15.25 8.77 -14.67
CA LYS A 114 16.02 7.91 -15.56
C LYS A 114 17.45 8.42 -15.78
N GLY A 115 17.62 9.75 -15.94
CA GLY A 115 18.94 10.39 -16.01
C GLY A 115 19.75 10.19 -14.75
N MET A 116 19.14 10.48 -13.58
CA MET A 116 19.80 10.33 -12.27
C MET A 116 20.19 8.88 -12.00
N VAL A 117 19.32 7.92 -12.32
CA VAL A 117 19.61 6.49 -12.17
C VAL A 117 20.79 6.05 -13.03
N ARG A 118 20.89 6.52 -14.28
CA ARG A 118 22.06 6.25 -15.15
C ARG A 118 23.36 6.77 -14.56
N ASP A 119 23.30 7.93 -13.92
CA ASP A 119 24.48 8.52 -13.27
C ASP A 119 24.89 7.70 -12.03
N LEU A 120 23.92 7.25 -11.23
CA LEU A 120 24.17 6.38 -10.08
C LEU A 120 24.75 5.01 -10.52
N ILE A 121 24.20 4.41 -11.59
CA ILE A 121 24.74 3.16 -12.15
C ILE A 121 26.23 3.34 -12.50
N ARG A 122 26.59 4.43 -13.19
CA ARG A 122 27.97 4.69 -13.60
C ARG A 122 28.91 4.96 -12.43
N ARG A 123 28.44 5.70 -11.42
CA ARG A 123 29.29 6.11 -10.28
C ARG A 123 29.45 5.00 -9.24
N HIS A 124 28.43 4.22 -8.99
CA HIS A 124 28.38 3.26 -7.86
C HIS A 124 28.30 1.80 -8.29
N GLY A 125 28.19 1.52 -9.60
CA GLY A 125 28.11 0.15 -10.10
C GLY A 125 26.81 -0.55 -9.66
N ILE A 126 25.67 0.17 -9.69
CA ILE A 126 24.35 -0.41 -9.39
C ILE A 126 24.14 -1.64 -10.27
N THR A 127 23.68 -2.74 -9.69
CA THR A 127 23.48 -4.01 -10.40
C THR A 127 22.01 -4.31 -10.71
N VAL A 128 21.07 -3.66 -10.01
CA VAL A 128 19.63 -3.80 -10.22
C VAL A 128 18.89 -2.52 -9.88
N VAL A 129 17.89 -2.18 -10.69
CA VAL A 129 16.99 -1.05 -10.44
C VAL A 129 15.61 -1.60 -10.05
N HIS A 130 15.05 -1.12 -8.96
CA HIS A 130 13.73 -1.50 -8.49
C HIS A 130 12.81 -0.28 -8.39
N GLN A 131 11.66 -0.33 -9.09
CA GLN A 131 10.61 0.66 -9.04
C GLN A 131 9.38 0.12 -8.30
N PRO A 132 9.28 0.31 -6.97
CA PRO A 132 8.16 -0.23 -6.17
C PRO A 132 6.85 0.52 -6.35
N ILE A 133 6.90 1.76 -6.84
CA ILE A 133 5.72 2.60 -7.13
C ILE A 133 5.89 3.31 -8.48
N PRO A 134 4.80 3.63 -9.20
CA PRO A 134 3.39 3.50 -8.81
C PRO A 134 2.93 2.03 -8.81
N VAL A 135 2.07 1.69 -7.85
CA VAL A 135 1.53 0.32 -7.72
C VAL A 135 0.52 -0.03 -8.83
N SER A 136 -0.01 0.95 -9.53
CA SER A 136 -0.97 0.70 -10.61
C SER A 136 -0.36 -0.09 -11.77
N PRO A 137 -0.94 -1.24 -12.18
CA PRO A 137 -0.45 -2.01 -13.32
C PRO A 137 -0.58 -1.26 -14.66
N LYS A 138 -1.44 -0.23 -14.74
CA LYS A 138 -1.64 0.60 -15.94
C LYS A 138 -0.72 1.82 -16.01
N ALA A 139 -0.13 2.25 -14.91
CA ALA A 139 0.76 3.41 -14.90
C ALA A 139 1.99 3.16 -15.79
N PRO A 140 2.37 4.10 -16.67
CA PRO A 140 3.55 3.95 -17.52
C PRO A 140 4.85 4.08 -16.71
N SER A 141 5.94 3.51 -17.23
CA SER A 141 7.27 3.64 -16.65
C SER A 141 8.30 3.96 -17.75
N PHE A 142 9.13 5.00 -17.52
CA PHE A 142 10.29 5.32 -18.34
C PHE A 142 11.58 4.57 -17.89
N ILE A 143 11.50 3.82 -16.79
CA ILE A 143 12.66 3.13 -16.20
C ILE A 143 12.96 1.88 -17.03
N ALA A 144 13.73 2.05 -18.09
CA ALA A 144 14.17 0.98 -18.99
C ALA A 144 15.40 1.42 -19.80
N GLY A 145 16.13 0.46 -20.37
CA GLY A 145 17.32 0.73 -21.19
C GLY A 145 18.45 1.35 -20.38
N LEU A 146 18.70 0.81 -19.20
CA LEU A 146 19.67 1.32 -18.23
C LEU A 146 20.98 0.54 -18.23
N GLY A 147 21.09 -0.56 -18.97
CA GLY A 147 22.27 -1.47 -18.93
C GLY A 147 22.29 -2.43 -17.76
N VAL A 148 21.23 -2.40 -16.93
CA VAL A 148 21.04 -3.30 -15.78
C VAL A 148 19.58 -3.77 -15.73
N PRO A 149 19.29 -4.90 -15.05
CA PRO A 149 17.93 -5.40 -14.91
C PRO A 149 17.03 -4.41 -14.15
N VAL A 150 15.76 -4.37 -14.55
CA VAL A 150 14.72 -3.55 -13.93
C VAL A 150 13.63 -4.45 -13.36
N VAL A 151 13.32 -4.27 -12.09
CA VAL A 151 12.20 -4.89 -11.38
C VAL A 151 11.14 -3.83 -11.13
N ILE A 152 9.90 -4.06 -11.54
CA ILE A 152 8.77 -3.13 -11.34
C ILE A 152 7.71 -3.79 -10.46
N GLY A 153 7.26 -3.09 -9.42
CA GLY A 153 6.27 -3.55 -8.45
C GLY A 153 6.89 -3.91 -7.10
N PRO A 154 6.15 -4.57 -6.22
CA PRO A 154 4.85 -5.23 -6.46
C PRO A 154 3.73 -4.25 -6.80
N MET A 155 3.06 -4.52 -7.91
CA MET A 155 1.90 -3.75 -8.34
C MET A 155 0.62 -4.32 -7.73
N ASN A 156 -0.37 -3.46 -7.45
CA ASN A 156 -1.70 -3.85 -7.06
C ASN A 156 -2.75 -2.99 -7.77
N GLY A 157 -3.79 -3.61 -8.31
CA GLY A 157 -4.83 -2.92 -9.07
C GLY A 157 -5.67 -3.85 -9.92
N GLY A 158 -6.19 -3.32 -11.02
CA GLY A 158 -7.09 -4.09 -11.88
C GLY A 158 -8.47 -4.32 -11.25
N MET A 159 -8.80 -3.57 -10.21
CA MET A 159 -10.05 -3.67 -9.47
C MET A 159 -11.07 -2.66 -10.02
N ASP A 160 -12.34 -3.05 -10.00
CA ASP A 160 -13.50 -2.20 -10.20
C ASP A 160 -14.32 -2.16 -8.91
N TYR A 161 -15.39 -1.33 -8.89
CA TYR A 161 -16.40 -1.42 -7.83
C TYR A 161 -17.15 -2.76 -7.90
N PRO A 162 -17.66 -3.28 -6.77
CA PRO A 162 -18.56 -4.42 -6.79
C PRO A 162 -19.72 -4.20 -7.73
N PRO A 163 -20.30 -5.24 -8.37
CA PRO A 163 -21.31 -5.09 -9.41
C PRO A 163 -22.50 -4.18 -9.03
N ALA A 164 -22.97 -4.28 -7.79
CA ALA A 164 -24.09 -3.46 -7.30
C ALA A 164 -23.77 -1.96 -7.23
N PHE A 165 -22.52 -1.58 -7.09
CA PHE A 165 -22.07 -0.19 -6.95
C PHE A 165 -21.58 0.42 -8.28
N ARG A 166 -21.50 -0.37 -9.36
CA ARG A 166 -21.13 0.12 -10.70
C ARG A 166 -22.21 1.00 -11.32
N GLY A 167 -23.47 0.82 -10.93
CA GLY A 167 -24.61 1.58 -11.46
C GLY A 167 -24.69 3.02 -10.98
N ALA A 168 -24.04 3.36 -9.88
CA ALA A 168 -23.95 4.74 -9.36
C ALA A 168 -22.99 5.63 -10.17
N GLU A 169 -22.15 5.04 -11.05
CA GLU A 169 -21.27 5.81 -11.91
C GLU A 169 -22.04 6.41 -13.10
N SER A 170 -21.85 7.72 -13.31
CA SER A 170 -22.40 8.39 -14.49
C SER A 170 -21.83 7.76 -15.77
N LEU A 171 -22.61 7.80 -16.87
CA LEU A 171 -22.15 7.36 -18.19
C LEU A 171 -20.83 8.03 -18.58
N PHE A 172 -20.66 9.30 -18.22
CA PHE A 172 -19.44 10.05 -18.40
C PHE A 172 -18.25 9.41 -17.67
N THR A 173 -18.41 9.00 -16.41
CA THR A 173 -17.35 8.32 -15.64
C THR A 173 -16.98 6.99 -16.27
N ARG A 174 -17.97 6.18 -16.68
CA ARG A 174 -17.72 4.90 -17.35
C ARG A 174 -16.96 5.05 -18.67
N VAL A 175 -17.34 6.00 -19.51
CA VAL A 175 -16.63 6.32 -20.76
C VAL A 175 -15.22 6.81 -20.48
N THR A 176 -15.05 7.71 -19.51
CA THR A 176 -13.72 8.24 -19.12
C THR A 176 -12.79 7.13 -18.63
N VAL A 177 -13.30 6.19 -17.81
CA VAL A 177 -12.52 5.03 -17.34
C VAL A 177 -12.17 4.10 -18.50
N ALA A 178 -13.10 3.82 -19.42
CA ALA A 178 -12.85 2.99 -20.60
C ALA A 178 -11.79 3.60 -21.52
N VAL A 179 -11.90 4.91 -21.80
CA VAL A 179 -10.91 5.67 -22.58
C VAL A 179 -9.56 5.69 -21.86
N GLY A 180 -9.55 5.91 -20.53
CA GLY A 180 -8.34 5.85 -19.72
C GLY A 180 -7.65 4.50 -19.77
N ARG A 181 -8.40 3.40 -19.75
CA ARG A 181 -7.86 2.03 -19.90
C ARG A 181 -7.29 1.77 -21.29
N ALA A 182 -7.97 2.21 -22.34
CA ALA A 182 -7.51 2.09 -23.71
C ALA A 182 -6.26 2.93 -23.97
N SER A 183 -6.25 4.19 -23.53
CA SER A 183 -5.11 5.08 -23.64
C SER A 183 -3.89 4.57 -22.86
N ALA A 184 -4.09 3.99 -21.68
CA ALA A 184 -3.01 3.40 -20.89
C ALA A 184 -2.28 2.27 -21.65
N ASN A 185 -3.00 1.43 -22.40
CA ASN A 185 -2.36 0.40 -23.24
C ASN A 185 -1.54 1.02 -24.35
N LEU A 186 -2.04 2.07 -25.02
CA LEU A 186 -1.31 2.78 -26.07
C LEU A 186 -0.07 3.48 -25.50
N ILE A 187 -0.21 4.18 -24.39
CA ILE A 187 0.89 4.87 -23.71
C ILE A 187 1.98 3.86 -23.30
N ASN A 188 1.63 2.71 -22.73
CA ASN A 188 2.60 1.68 -22.36
C ASN A 188 3.27 1.01 -23.58
N ARG A 189 2.69 1.03 -24.79
CA ARG A 189 3.36 0.60 -26.02
C ARG A 189 4.47 1.55 -26.42
N VAL A 190 4.25 2.85 -26.22
CA VAL A 190 5.21 3.92 -26.55
C VAL A 190 6.24 4.07 -25.43
N ILE A 191 5.78 4.09 -24.16
CA ILE A 191 6.63 4.20 -22.99
C ILE A 191 7.02 2.79 -22.53
N ALA A 192 8.17 2.34 -22.97
CA ALA A 192 8.55 0.93 -23.01
C ALA A 192 9.04 0.32 -21.68
N GLY A 193 8.84 0.96 -20.50
CA GLY A 193 9.33 0.46 -19.21
C GLY A 193 8.88 -0.95 -18.90
N LYS A 194 7.57 -1.20 -18.89
CA LYS A 194 7.00 -2.52 -18.61
C LYS A 194 7.28 -3.54 -19.74
N LYS A 195 7.50 -3.08 -20.97
CA LYS A 195 7.91 -3.95 -22.07
C LYS A 195 9.33 -4.50 -21.88
N HIS A 196 10.22 -3.74 -21.24
CA HIS A 196 11.63 -4.07 -21.08
C HIS A 196 12.02 -4.38 -19.62
N ALA A 197 11.08 -4.36 -18.69
CA ALA A 197 11.34 -4.83 -17.33
C ALA A 197 11.80 -6.29 -17.35
N THR A 198 12.73 -6.63 -16.49
CA THR A 198 13.19 -8.02 -16.32
C THR A 198 12.16 -8.83 -15.55
N LEU A 199 11.70 -8.27 -14.42
CA LEU A 199 10.63 -8.83 -13.60
C LEU A 199 9.51 -7.82 -13.41
N LEU A 200 8.28 -8.31 -13.41
CA LEU A 200 7.06 -7.59 -13.09
C LEU A 200 6.41 -8.27 -11.89
N LEU A 201 6.45 -7.61 -10.74
CA LEU A 201 5.86 -8.14 -9.53
C LEU A 201 4.42 -7.67 -9.41
N VAL A 202 3.50 -8.57 -9.10
CA VAL A 202 2.07 -8.31 -8.96
C VAL A 202 1.56 -8.90 -7.65
N ALA A 203 0.66 -8.19 -6.97
CA ALA A 203 0.16 -8.61 -5.66
C ALA A 203 -0.73 -9.87 -5.74
N ASN A 204 -1.41 -10.07 -6.88
CA ASN A 204 -2.40 -11.12 -7.07
C ASN A 204 -2.67 -11.35 -8.57
N PRO A 205 -3.36 -12.46 -8.95
CA PRO A 205 -3.69 -12.79 -10.34
C PRO A 205 -4.52 -11.70 -11.05
N ARG A 206 -5.43 -11.03 -10.33
CA ARG A 206 -6.23 -9.90 -10.84
C ARG A 206 -5.35 -8.78 -11.38
N THR A 207 -4.31 -8.44 -10.63
CA THR A 207 -3.34 -7.41 -11.04
C THR A 207 -2.50 -7.88 -12.21
N GLY A 208 -2.10 -9.15 -12.25
CA GLY A 208 -1.41 -9.76 -13.38
C GLY A 208 -2.23 -9.66 -14.67
N ALA A 209 -3.52 -9.99 -14.62
CA ALA A 209 -4.44 -9.87 -15.75
C ALA A 209 -4.65 -8.40 -16.21
N ALA A 210 -4.43 -7.43 -15.33
CA ALA A 210 -4.56 -6.01 -15.64
C ALA A 210 -3.29 -5.39 -16.27
N LEU A 211 -2.17 -6.12 -16.38
CA LEU A 211 -0.96 -5.62 -17.02
C LEU A 211 -1.22 -5.20 -18.48
N PRO A 212 -0.48 -4.21 -18.99
CA PRO A 212 -0.54 -3.88 -20.41
C PRO A 212 -0.14 -5.06 -21.29
N SER A 213 -0.82 -5.25 -22.42
CA SER A 213 -0.53 -6.34 -23.35
C SER A 213 0.90 -6.33 -23.93
N CYS A 214 1.59 -5.21 -23.82
CA CYS A 214 3.00 -5.06 -24.26
C CYS A 214 4.01 -5.49 -23.19
N ALA A 215 3.58 -5.78 -21.95
CA ALA A 215 4.46 -6.27 -20.88
C ALA A 215 5.08 -7.63 -21.29
N LYS A 216 6.40 -7.74 -21.17
CA LYS A 216 7.16 -8.94 -21.57
C LYS A 216 8.07 -9.51 -20.49
N GLY A 217 8.21 -8.82 -19.36
CA GLY A 217 8.95 -9.31 -18.20
C GLY A 217 8.30 -10.56 -17.60
N GLU A 218 9.08 -11.36 -16.91
CA GLU A 218 8.53 -12.46 -16.11
C GLU A 218 7.62 -11.89 -15.03
N VAL A 219 6.40 -12.41 -14.92
CA VAL A 219 5.42 -11.99 -13.92
C VAL A 219 5.51 -12.91 -12.70
N ILE A 220 5.73 -12.34 -11.53
CA ILE A 220 5.85 -13.07 -10.28
C ILE A 220 4.88 -12.47 -9.27
N GLU A 221 4.14 -13.31 -8.56
CA GLU A 221 3.25 -12.88 -7.50
C GLU A 221 4.04 -12.57 -6.23
N LEU A 222 3.85 -11.38 -5.72
CA LEU A 222 4.35 -10.89 -4.43
C LEU A 222 3.43 -9.78 -3.95
N VAL A 223 2.81 -9.96 -2.79
CA VAL A 223 1.92 -8.95 -2.20
C VAL A 223 2.69 -7.65 -1.98
N GLU A 224 2.09 -6.49 -2.31
CA GLU A 224 2.75 -5.19 -2.20
C GLU A 224 2.90 -4.70 -0.76
N ASN A 225 1.90 -4.96 0.10
CA ASN A 225 1.94 -4.56 1.49
C ASN A 225 2.76 -5.52 2.35
N GLY A 226 3.23 -5.01 3.46
CA GLY A 226 3.86 -5.75 4.53
C GLY A 226 3.67 -5.02 5.85
N VAL A 227 3.96 -5.69 6.95
CA VAL A 227 3.81 -5.14 8.30
C VAL A 227 5.16 -5.07 9.01
N ASP A 228 5.38 -3.97 9.71
CA ASP A 228 6.51 -3.82 10.63
C ASP A 228 6.12 -4.36 12.01
N LEU A 229 6.54 -5.59 12.29
CA LEU A 229 6.22 -6.25 13.56
C LEU A 229 6.90 -5.59 14.78
N SER A 230 7.82 -4.65 14.58
CA SER A 230 8.38 -3.84 15.66
C SER A 230 7.46 -2.69 16.09
N VAL A 231 6.57 -2.25 15.22
CA VAL A 231 5.55 -1.22 15.47
C VAL A 231 4.23 -1.88 15.86
N TRP A 232 3.78 -2.84 15.06
CA TRP A 232 2.50 -3.53 15.21
C TRP A 232 2.70 -4.80 16.04
N GLN A 233 2.73 -4.61 17.39
CA GLN A 233 3.00 -5.65 18.35
C GLN A 233 1.71 -6.17 19.01
N LEU A 234 1.78 -7.38 19.55
CA LEU A 234 0.74 -7.91 20.42
C LEU A 234 0.63 -7.07 21.71
N PRO A 235 -0.54 -7.05 22.37
CA PRO A 235 -0.68 -6.41 23.68
C PRO A 235 0.21 -7.10 24.73
N GLU A 236 0.90 -6.30 25.53
CA GLU A 236 1.68 -6.80 26.66
C GLU A 236 0.76 -7.46 27.70
N GLY A 237 1.11 -8.65 28.17
CA GLY A 237 0.32 -9.40 29.15
C GLY A 237 -0.93 -10.10 28.62
N GLY A 238 -1.12 -10.12 27.30
CA GLY A 238 -2.28 -10.72 26.65
C GLY A 238 -3.51 -9.79 26.63
N LYS A 239 -4.52 -10.16 25.84
CA LYS A 239 -5.76 -9.39 25.75
C LYS A 239 -6.68 -9.74 26.94
N THR A 240 -6.87 -8.80 27.83
CA THR A 240 -7.93 -8.92 28.85
C THR A 240 -9.26 -8.51 28.24
N ALA A 241 -10.17 -9.46 28.11
CA ALA A 241 -11.56 -9.20 27.71
C ALA A 241 -12.30 -8.50 28.86
N THR A 242 -12.06 -7.22 29.06
CA THR A 242 -12.72 -6.43 30.10
C THR A 242 -13.56 -5.35 29.46
N GLY A 243 -14.87 -5.48 29.54
CA GLY A 243 -15.79 -4.40 29.22
C GLY A 243 -16.58 -4.56 27.92
N LEU A 244 -17.13 -3.46 27.47
CA LEU A 244 -17.95 -3.35 26.26
C LEU A 244 -17.11 -3.54 24.99
N ALA A 245 -17.73 -4.07 23.95
CA ALA A 245 -17.05 -4.26 22.66
C ALA A 245 -16.61 -2.91 22.06
N ARG A 246 -15.34 -2.81 21.70
CA ARG A 246 -14.73 -1.63 21.12
C ARG A 246 -14.27 -1.91 19.69
N PHE A 247 -14.92 -1.31 18.72
CA PHE A 247 -14.57 -1.43 17.32
C PHE A 247 -13.71 -0.26 16.89
N VAL A 248 -12.87 -0.46 15.87
CA VAL A 248 -11.99 0.58 15.33
C VAL A 248 -12.11 0.62 13.80
N PHE A 249 -12.19 1.82 13.25
CA PHE A 249 -12.03 2.08 11.83
C PHE A 249 -10.75 2.90 11.64
N VAL A 250 -9.93 2.53 10.65
CA VAL A 250 -8.72 3.27 10.29
C VAL A 250 -8.72 3.56 8.79
N GLY A 251 -8.67 4.83 8.41
CA GLY A 251 -8.57 5.19 7.00
C GLY A 251 -9.03 6.61 6.68
N ARG A 252 -8.79 7.04 5.43
CA ARG A 252 -9.29 8.32 4.94
C ARG A 252 -10.82 8.31 4.91
N LEU A 253 -11.45 9.39 5.37
CA LEU A 253 -12.91 9.52 5.37
C LEU A 253 -13.40 9.99 4.00
N VAL A 254 -13.52 9.06 3.07
CA VAL A 254 -13.95 9.25 1.67
C VAL A 254 -15.07 8.28 1.33
N ASP A 255 -15.90 8.61 0.35
CA ASP A 255 -17.16 7.95 0.00
C ASP A 255 -17.03 6.42 -0.17
N TRP A 256 -16.00 5.95 -0.87
CA TRP A 256 -15.81 4.51 -1.10
C TRP A 256 -15.36 3.71 0.12
N LYS A 257 -14.99 4.37 1.22
CA LYS A 257 -14.69 3.71 2.49
C LYS A 257 -15.95 3.29 3.25
N ARG A 258 -17.12 3.85 2.89
CA ARG A 258 -18.43 3.41 3.35
C ARG A 258 -18.54 3.20 4.86
N LEU A 259 -17.95 4.12 5.65
CA LEU A 259 -18.07 4.09 7.12
C LEU A 259 -19.54 4.12 7.60
N ASP A 260 -20.45 4.62 6.77
CA ASP A 260 -21.90 4.59 7.01
C ASP A 260 -22.43 3.19 7.34
N PHE A 261 -21.90 2.11 6.76
CA PHE A 261 -22.30 0.75 7.14
C PHE A 261 -21.87 0.38 8.56
N ALA A 262 -20.66 0.76 8.97
CA ALA A 262 -20.21 0.51 10.34
C ALA A 262 -21.02 1.31 11.37
N LEU A 263 -21.37 2.56 11.05
CA LEU A 263 -22.21 3.39 11.91
C LEU A 263 -23.63 2.80 12.07
N ARG A 264 -24.26 2.39 10.97
CA ARG A 264 -25.59 1.74 11.00
C ARG A 264 -25.55 0.40 11.73
N ALA A 265 -24.51 -0.41 11.51
CA ALA A 265 -24.33 -1.66 12.23
C ALA A 265 -24.13 -1.44 13.73
N LEU A 266 -23.38 -0.39 14.15
CA LEU A 266 -23.18 -0.05 15.56
C LEU A 266 -24.50 0.27 16.28
N GLN A 267 -25.48 0.83 15.60
CA GLN A 267 -26.81 1.11 16.19
C GLN A 267 -27.44 -0.17 16.76
N GLU A 268 -27.25 -1.30 16.06
CA GLU A 268 -27.83 -2.61 16.40
C GLU A 268 -27.05 -3.37 17.48
N ILE A 269 -25.94 -2.83 17.99
CA ILE A 269 -25.07 -3.47 18.98
C ILE A 269 -25.06 -2.62 20.27
N PRO A 270 -25.97 -2.85 21.21
CA PRO A 270 -26.04 -2.06 22.45
C PRO A 270 -24.73 -2.12 23.25
N GLY A 271 -24.30 -0.99 23.76
CA GLY A 271 -23.11 -0.88 24.60
C GLY A 271 -21.77 -0.91 23.86
N ALA A 272 -21.74 -1.28 22.57
CA ALA A 272 -20.52 -1.19 21.78
C ALA A 272 -20.14 0.25 21.43
N THR A 273 -18.85 0.51 21.28
CA THR A 273 -18.28 1.80 20.83
C THR A 273 -17.50 1.66 19.53
N LEU A 274 -17.32 2.77 18.82
CA LEU A 274 -16.55 2.84 17.59
C LEU A 274 -15.56 4.02 17.64
N GLU A 275 -14.29 3.72 17.55
CA GLU A 275 -13.21 4.70 17.41
C GLU A 275 -12.82 4.85 15.93
N ILE A 276 -12.76 6.09 15.44
CA ILE A 276 -12.51 6.40 14.04
C ILE A 276 -11.19 7.17 13.92
N ILE A 277 -10.19 6.50 13.33
CA ILE A 277 -8.87 7.08 13.07
C ILE A 277 -8.80 7.49 11.60
N GLY A 278 -8.56 8.78 11.37
CA GLY A 278 -8.44 9.39 10.05
C GLY A 278 -9.27 10.63 9.89
N ASP A 279 -9.17 11.23 8.71
CA ASP A 279 -9.92 12.43 8.34
C ASP A 279 -10.25 12.43 6.84
N GLY A 280 -11.16 13.29 6.40
CA GLY A 280 -11.52 13.43 5.01
C GLY A 280 -12.87 14.10 4.77
N ALA A 281 -13.21 14.25 3.49
CA ALA A 281 -14.37 15.02 3.05
C ALA A 281 -15.72 14.48 3.56
N MET A 282 -15.79 13.19 3.90
CA MET A 282 -17.04 12.57 4.39
C MET A 282 -17.25 12.73 5.91
N ARG A 283 -16.28 13.24 6.65
CA ARG A 283 -16.40 13.38 8.11
C ARG A 283 -17.66 14.11 8.54
N PRO A 284 -17.99 15.32 8.02
CA PRO A 284 -19.19 16.04 8.46
C PRO A 284 -20.50 15.27 8.21
N ALA A 285 -20.57 14.56 7.07
CA ALA A 285 -21.74 13.76 6.72
C ALA A 285 -21.91 12.55 7.66
N TRP A 286 -20.81 11.88 8.02
CA TRP A 286 -20.85 10.72 8.90
C TRP A 286 -21.04 11.11 10.38
N GLU A 287 -20.55 12.27 10.81
CA GLU A 287 -20.90 12.83 12.13
C GLU A 287 -22.40 13.17 12.21
N ALA A 288 -22.98 13.72 11.14
CA ALA A 288 -24.42 13.96 11.07
C ALA A 288 -25.22 12.64 11.12
N LEU A 289 -24.78 11.62 10.38
CA LEU A 289 -25.40 10.29 10.42
C LEU A 289 -25.32 9.66 11.82
N ALA A 290 -24.22 9.77 12.53
CA ALA A 290 -24.10 9.25 13.90
C ALA A 290 -25.10 9.92 14.86
N ARG A 291 -25.34 11.22 14.71
CA ARG A 291 -26.39 11.96 15.46
C ARG A 291 -27.80 11.49 15.08
N GLU A 292 -28.06 11.34 13.78
CA GLU A 292 -29.36 10.86 13.26
C GLU A 292 -29.70 9.45 13.81
N LEU A 293 -28.69 8.58 13.87
CA LEU A 293 -28.82 7.22 14.40
C LEU A 293 -28.88 7.15 15.95
N GLY A 294 -28.68 8.25 16.65
CA GLY A 294 -28.68 8.30 18.11
C GLY A 294 -27.48 7.59 18.76
N ILE A 295 -26.34 7.53 18.07
CA ILE A 295 -25.14 6.82 18.53
C ILE A 295 -23.93 7.75 18.69
N ALA A 296 -24.11 9.05 18.62
CA ALA A 296 -23.00 10.02 18.64
C ALA A 296 -22.13 9.94 19.90
N ASP A 297 -22.71 9.60 21.03
CA ASP A 297 -22.04 9.34 22.32
C ASP A 297 -21.20 8.04 22.38
N ARG A 298 -21.41 7.15 21.40
CA ARG A 298 -20.68 5.88 21.26
C ARG A 298 -19.64 5.90 20.14
N VAL A 299 -19.45 7.04 19.48
CA VAL A 299 -18.52 7.21 18.34
C VAL A 299 -17.48 8.27 18.68
N GLU A 300 -16.20 7.88 18.69
CA GLU A 300 -15.08 8.77 18.93
C GLU A 300 -14.31 9.09 17.64
N TRP A 301 -14.18 10.36 17.31
CA TRP A 301 -13.51 10.85 16.10
C TRP A 301 -12.08 11.32 16.45
N LEU A 302 -11.12 10.42 16.33
CA LEU A 302 -9.74 10.63 16.78
C LEU A 302 -8.91 11.50 15.81
N GLY A 303 -9.37 11.67 14.57
CA GLY A 303 -8.57 12.33 13.53
C GLY A 303 -7.36 11.50 13.12
N TRP A 304 -6.40 12.13 12.46
CA TRP A 304 -5.17 11.46 12.05
C TRP A 304 -4.29 11.11 13.25
N ARG A 305 -3.73 9.88 13.24
CA ARG A 305 -2.79 9.38 14.24
C ARG A 305 -1.55 8.78 13.59
N ALA A 306 -0.41 8.87 14.27
CA ALA A 306 0.81 8.17 13.83
C ALA A 306 0.69 6.64 14.05
N GLN A 307 1.48 5.87 13.30
CA GLN A 307 1.41 4.40 13.37
C GLN A 307 1.53 3.81 14.80
N PRO A 308 2.45 4.30 15.68
CA PRO A 308 2.50 3.78 17.05
C PRO A 308 1.22 4.03 17.86
N GLU A 309 0.58 5.20 17.68
CA GLU A 309 -0.71 5.51 18.33
C GLU A 309 -1.84 4.64 17.77
N CYS A 310 -1.85 4.41 16.44
CA CYS A 310 -2.80 3.48 15.82
C CYS A 310 -2.63 2.05 16.37
N ALA A 311 -1.39 1.60 16.54
CA ALA A 311 -1.10 0.28 17.09
C ALA A 311 -1.62 0.15 18.54
N GLU A 312 -1.44 1.18 19.37
CA GLU A 312 -1.96 1.23 20.73
C GLU A 312 -3.48 1.09 20.77
N ILE A 313 -4.18 1.86 19.95
CA ILE A 313 -5.64 1.84 19.86
C ILE A 313 -6.11 0.46 19.36
N LEU A 314 -5.48 -0.09 18.32
CA LEU A 314 -5.86 -1.40 17.76
C LEU A 314 -5.67 -2.53 18.78
N ARG A 315 -4.58 -2.55 19.56
CA ARG A 315 -4.34 -3.60 20.57
C ARG A 315 -5.49 -3.74 21.56
N GLY A 316 -6.18 -2.65 21.87
CA GLY A 316 -7.33 -2.67 22.75
C GLY A 316 -8.67 -2.96 22.07
N ALA A 317 -8.74 -3.04 20.76
CA ALA A 317 -9.99 -3.20 20.02
C ALA A 317 -10.53 -4.63 20.04
N THR A 318 -11.85 -4.78 19.92
CA THR A 318 -12.50 -6.07 19.67
C THR A 318 -12.25 -6.52 18.24
N ALA A 319 -12.43 -5.62 17.28
CA ALA A 319 -12.14 -5.86 15.86
C ALA A 319 -11.91 -4.55 15.09
N LEU A 320 -11.17 -4.66 13.99
CA LEU A 320 -11.13 -3.63 12.94
C LEU A 320 -12.37 -3.74 12.04
N LEU A 321 -12.97 -2.61 11.66
CA LEU A 321 -14.03 -2.54 10.66
C LEU A 321 -13.50 -1.88 9.38
N LEU A 322 -13.63 -2.56 8.23
CA LEU A 322 -13.25 -2.01 6.93
C LEU A 322 -14.33 -2.26 5.87
N PRO A 323 -15.42 -1.47 5.87
CA PRO A 323 -16.56 -1.64 4.94
C PRO A 323 -16.31 -1.09 3.54
N SER A 324 -15.05 -0.94 3.13
CA SER A 324 -14.65 -0.33 1.87
C SER A 324 -15.15 -1.10 0.66
N ILE A 325 -15.78 -0.43 -0.28
CA ILE A 325 -16.20 -1.00 -1.58
C ILE A 325 -15.13 -0.81 -2.69
N TYR A 326 -14.07 -0.09 -2.40
CA TYR A 326 -12.92 0.08 -3.28
C TYR A 326 -11.63 0.12 -2.46
N GLU A 327 -10.95 -1.03 -2.34
CA GLU A 327 -9.73 -1.19 -1.53
C GLU A 327 -8.75 -2.12 -2.23
N CYS A 328 -7.75 -1.56 -2.92
CA CYS A 328 -6.77 -2.38 -3.64
C CYS A 328 -5.91 -3.22 -2.69
N GLY A 329 -5.38 -2.59 -1.65
CA GLY A 329 -4.52 -3.25 -0.67
C GLY A 329 -5.21 -3.38 0.69
N GLY A 330 -5.39 -2.28 1.42
CA GLY A 330 -5.98 -2.31 2.76
C GLY A 330 -4.99 -2.78 3.83
N ALA A 331 -3.79 -2.20 3.83
CA ALA A 331 -2.72 -2.53 4.78
C ALA A 331 -3.18 -2.56 6.24
N VAL A 332 -4.17 -1.74 6.59
CA VAL A 332 -4.75 -1.69 7.94
C VAL A 332 -5.31 -3.03 8.43
N VAL A 333 -5.75 -3.90 7.51
CA VAL A 333 -6.17 -5.28 7.85
C VAL A 333 -4.98 -6.08 8.38
N LEU A 334 -3.84 -5.99 7.69
CA LEU A 334 -2.60 -6.65 8.13
C LEU A 334 -2.07 -6.05 9.44
N GLU A 335 -2.23 -4.74 9.64
CA GLU A 335 -1.85 -4.02 10.87
C GLU A 335 -2.69 -4.50 12.06
N ALA A 336 -4.01 -4.67 11.89
CA ALA A 336 -4.89 -5.23 12.91
C ALA A 336 -4.54 -6.69 13.23
N MET A 337 -4.33 -7.52 12.19
CA MET A 337 -3.89 -8.92 12.36
C MET A 337 -2.56 -9.00 13.10
N ALA A 338 -1.62 -8.10 12.83
CA ALA A 338 -0.34 -8.03 13.54
C ALA A 338 -0.52 -7.69 15.02
N CYS A 339 -1.50 -6.86 15.37
CA CYS A 339 -1.88 -6.58 16.74
C CYS A 339 -2.70 -7.70 17.41
N GLY A 340 -2.93 -8.82 16.73
CA GLY A 340 -3.74 -9.94 17.24
C GLY A 340 -5.24 -9.61 17.27
N ILE A 341 -5.72 -8.75 16.37
CA ILE A 341 -7.11 -8.28 16.32
C ILE A 341 -7.75 -8.80 15.04
N PRO A 342 -8.92 -9.47 15.10
CA PRO A 342 -9.66 -9.85 13.90
C PRO A 342 -10.16 -8.63 13.14
N ALA A 343 -10.37 -8.77 11.85
CA ALA A 343 -10.98 -7.75 11.04
C ALA A 343 -12.33 -8.22 10.46
N ILE A 344 -13.29 -7.30 10.39
CA ILE A 344 -14.51 -7.45 9.60
C ILE A 344 -14.34 -6.54 8.38
N ALA A 345 -14.29 -7.12 7.20
CA ALA A 345 -14.06 -6.37 5.97
C ALA A 345 -14.94 -6.88 4.83
N THR A 346 -15.21 -6.03 3.85
CA THR A 346 -15.89 -6.48 2.63
C THR A 346 -15.03 -7.51 1.87
N ALA A 347 -15.65 -8.55 1.36
CA ALA A 347 -15.01 -9.57 0.51
C ALA A 347 -14.68 -9.01 -0.89
N TRP A 348 -13.93 -7.89 -0.94
CA TRP A 348 -13.63 -7.17 -2.17
C TRP A 348 -12.24 -6.53 -2.15
N GLY A 349 -11.43 -6.84 -3.15
CA GLY A 349 -10.07 -6.30 -3.27
C GLY A 349 -9.09 -6.90 -2.27
N GLY A 350 -8.17 -6.08 -1.74
CA GLY A 350 -7.08 -6.52 -0.86
C GLY A 350 -7.52 -7.24 0.42
N PRO A 351 -8.58 -6.81 1.12
CA PRO A 351 -9.06 -7.58 2.28
C PRO A 351 -9.37 -9.04 1.97
N ALA A 352 -9.91 -9.35 0.78
CA ALA A 352 -10.17 -10.73 0.35
C ALA A 352 -8.88 -11.51 0.02
N ASP A 353 -7.78 -10.81 -0.27
CA ASP A 353 -6.47 -11.42 -0.49
C ASP A 353 -5.76 -11.75 0.86
N TYR A 354 -6.13 -11.07 1.95
CA TYR A 354 -5.48 -11.16 3.27
C TYR A 354 -6.21 -12.03 4.28
N LEU A 355 -7.56 -11.96 4.29
CA LEU A 355 -8.40 -12.61 5.27
C LEU A 355 -8.96 -13.94 4.77
N ASP A 356 -9.13 -14.85 5.71
CA ASP A 356 -9.98 -16.02 5.60
C ASP A 356 -10.80 -16.22 6.89
N ALA A 357 -11.64 -17.24 6.94
CA ALA A 357 -12.52 -17.49 8.08
C ALA A 357 -11.80 -17.80 9.40
N SER A 358 -10.50 -18.11 9.37
CA SER A 358 -9.70 -18.37 10.57
C SER A 358 -9.23 -17.09 11.26
N CYS A 359 -9.09 -15.98 10.53
CA CYS A 359 -8.47 -14.74 11.02
C CYS A 359 -9.34 -13.50 10.89
N GLY A 360 -10.54 -13.59 10.28
CA GLY A 360 -11.45 -12.48 10.15
C GLY A 360 -12.79 -12.85 9.56
N ILE A 361 -13.64 -11.85 9.33
CA ILE A 361 -14.96 -12.01 8.73
C ILE A 361 -14.98 -11.25 7.40
N LEU A 362 -15.14 -11.98 6.30
CA LEU A 362 -15.33 -11.42 4.98
C LEU A 362 -16.83 -11.28 4.68
N VAL A 363 -17.28 -10.04 4.52
CA VAL A 363 -18.68 -9.69 4.27
C VAL A 363 -18.92 -9.59 2.77
N ASP A 364 -19.92 -10.29 2.27
CA ASP A 364 -20.32 -10.24 0.86
C ASP A 364 -20.69 -8.82 0.43
N ALA A 365 -20.08 -8.34 -0.65
CA ALA A 365 -20.26 -7.00 -1.22
C ALA A 365 -21.27 -6.98 -2.40
N SER A 366 -22.17 -7.95 -2.50
CA SER A 366 -23.12 -8.07 -3.62
C SER A 366 -24.12 -6.93 -3.68
N ASN A 367 -24.54 -6.38 -2.53
CA ASN A 367 -25.42 -5.21 -2.42
C ASN A 367 -25.32 -4.54 -1.04
N GLU A 368 -25.93 -3.36 -0.88
CA GLU A 368 -25.87 -2.58 0.36
C GLU A 368 -26.46 -3.32 1.57
N LYS A 369 -27.58 -4.01 1.36
CA LYS A 369 -28.24 -4.76 2.42
C LYS A 369 -27.36 -5.89 2.93
N THR A 370 -26.74 -6.65 2.03
CA THR A 370 -25.84 -7.74 2.37
C THR A 370 -24.60 -7.25 3.14
N ILE A 371 -24.07 -6.08 2.76
CA ILE A 371 -22.96 -5.46 3.50
C ILE A 371 -23.41 -5.09 4.90
N LEU A 372 -24.53 -4.37 5.04
CA LEU A 372 -25.03 -3.94 6.35
C LEU A 372 -25.33 -5.13 7.26
N ASP A 373 -26.07 -6.12 6.77
CA ASP A 373 -26.40 -7.32 7.53
C ASP A 373 -25.14 -8.08 7.97
N GLY A 374 -24.17 -8.21 7.07
CA GLY A 374 -22.92 -8.91 7.34
C GLY A 374 -22.04 -8.19 8.37
N PHE A 375 -21.93 -6.85 8.30
CA PHE A 375 -21.24 -6.08 9.34
C PHE A 375 -21.97 -6.16 10.68
N THR A 376 -23.29 -6.03 10.70
CA THR A 376 -24.09 -6.15 11.92
C THR A 376 -23.90 -7.51 12.59
N GLU A 377 -24.01 -8.58 11.80
CA GLU A 377 -23.82 -9.95 12.35
C GLU A 377 -22.38 -10.21 12.78
N GLY A 378 -21.38 -9.77 11.98
CA GLY A 378 -19.98 -9.88 12.34
C GLY A 378 -19.64 -9.15 13.65
N MET A 379 -20.11 -7.92 13.80
CA MET A 379 -19.93 -7.13 15.04
C MET A 379 -20.62 -7.79 16.22
N ARG A 380 -21.87 -8.25 16.06
CA ARG A 380 -22.63 -8.96 17.13
C ARG A 380 -21.88 -10.22 17.58
N ARG A 381 -21.43 -11.04 16.63
CA ARG A 381 -20.70 -12.28 16.91
C ARG A 381 -19.41 -12.04 17.67
N LEU A 382 -18.59 -11.06 17.25
CA LEU A 382 -17.32 -10.75 17.92
C LEU A 382 -17.53 -10.03 19.25
N ALA A 383 -18.59 -9.25 19.42
CA ALA A 383 -18.95 -8.64 20.69
C ALA A 383 -19.38 -9.68 21.74
N ALA A 384 -20.03 -10.76 21.31
CA ALA A 384 -20.57 -11.80 22.18
C ALA A 384 -19.56 -12.91 22.53
N ASP A 385 -18.48 -13.11 21.73
CA ASP A 385 -17.52 -14.20 21.88
C ASP A 385 -16.06 -13.70 21.92
N PRO A 386 -15.56 -13.30 23.10
CA PRO A 386 -14.16 -12.89 23.27
C PRO A 386 -13.15 -14.01 22.91
N ASP A 387 -13.50 -15.27 23.13
CA ASP A 387 -12.62 -16.40 22.80
C ASP A 387 -12.48 -16.56 21.29
N LEU A 388 -13.55 -16.32 20.52
CA LEU A 388 -13.48 -16.26 19.06
C LEU A 388 -12.55 -15.14 18.61
N CYS A 389 -12.66 -13.93 19.21
CA CYS A 389 -11.75 -12.82 18.91
C CYS A 389 -10.29 -13.21 19.17
N ALA A 390 -10.01 -13.88 20.30
CA ALA A 390 -8.66 -14.33 20.64
C ALA A 390 -8.13 -15.37 19.65
N ARG A 391 -8.96 -16.36 19.27
CA ARG A 391 -8.57 -17.40 18.30
C ARG A 391 -8.30 -16.79 16.92
N MET A 392 -9.20 -15.92 16.42
CA MET A 392 -9.04 -15.26 15.13
C MET A 392 -7.82 -14.31 15.13
N GLY A 393 -7.64 -13.55 16.21
CA GLY A 393 -6.50 -12.65 16.36
C GLY A 393 -5.16 -13.41 16.34
N ALA A 394 -5.08 -14.54 17.06
CA ALA A 394 -3.89 -15.39 17.06
C ALA A 394 -3.61 -16.02 15.68
N ALA A 395 -4.63 -16.43 14.95
CA ALA A 395 -4.49 -16.94 13.60
C ALA A 395 -4.02 -15.83 12.63
N GLY A 396 -4.62 -14.64 12.74
CA GLY A 396 -4.20 -13.46 11.96
C GLY A 396 -2.75 -13.08 12.21
N ARG A 397 -2.33 -13.06 13.47
CA ARG A 397 -0.93 -12.78 13.83
C ARG A 397 0.04 -13.78 13.20
N ARG A 398 -0.21 -15.08 13.31
CA ARG A 398 0.64 -16.11 12.69
C ARG A 398 0.74 -15.91 11.17
N ARG A 399 -0.40 -15.67 10.50
CA ARG A 399 -0.41 -15.42 9.05
C ARG A 399 0.41 -14.20 8.65
N VAL A 400 0.36 -13.11 9.45
CA VAL A 400 1.20 -11.93 9.19
C VAL A 400 2.68 -12.26 9.37
N GLU A 401 3.05 -13.00 10.40
CA GLU A 401 4.43 -13.43 10.65
C GLU A 401 4.96 -14.33 9.54
N GLU A 402 4.12 -15.16 8.96
CA GLU A 402 4.49 -16.11 7.90
C GLU A 402 4.56 -15.45 6.52
N ASP A 403 3.57 -14.63 6.16
CA ASP A 403 3.35 -14.21 4.78
C ASP A 403 3.59 -12.70 4.55
N PHE A 404 3.44 -11.85 5.59
CA PHE A 404 3.36 -10.40 5.41
C PHE A 404 4.38 -9.60 6.23
N ASP A 405 5.31 -10.23 6.95
CA ASP A 405 6.41 -9.53 7.62
C ASP A 405 7.34 -8.87 6.59
N TRP A 406 7.62 -7.59 6.78
CA TRP A 406 8.55 -6.85 5.94
C TRP A 406 9.95 -7.49 5.85
N ASN A 407 10.44 -8.15 6.92
CA ASN A 407 11.75 -8.79 6.87
C ASN A 407 11.74 -9.98 5.92
N ARG A 408 10.71 -10.83 5.98
CA ARG A 408 10.55 -11.94 5.02
C ARG A 408 10.39 -11.44 3.59
N LYS A 409 9.63 -10.35 3.40
CA LYS A 409 9.50 -9.73 2.08
C LYS A 409 10.84 -9.27 1.52
N ILE A 410 11.71 -8.68 2.35
CA ILE A 410 13.05 -8.28 1.89
C ILE A 410 13.89 -9.50 1.55
N ASP A 411 13.78 -10.63 2.28
CA ASP A 411 14.46 -11.87 1.93
C ASP A 411 14.02 -12.39 0.55
N ALA A 412 12.72 -12.41 0.30
CA ALA A 412 12.16 -12.75 -1.01
C ALA A 412 12.66 -11.79 -2.11
N MET A 413 12.68 -10.48 -1.83
CA MET A 413 13.16 -9.48 -2.79
C MET A 413 14.64 -9.62 -3.11
N LEU A 414 15.51 -9.96 -2.14
CA LEU A 414 16.92 -10.24 -2.42
C LEU A 414 17.09 -11.42 -3.38
N GLY A 415 16.31 -12.48 -3.19
CA GLY A 415 16.27 -13.61 -4.14
C GLY A 415 15.79 -13.17 -5.54
N LEU A 416 14.77 -12.31 -5.62
CA LEU A 416 14.26 -11.78 -6.88
C LEU A 416 15.25 -10.83 -7.57
N TYR A 417 16.02 -10.06 -6.81
CA TYR A 417 17.11 -9.26 -7.40
C TYR A 417 18.19 -10.15 -8.01
N GLY A 418 18.62 -11.22 -7.32
CA GLY A 418 19.53 -12.22 -7.87
C GLY A 418 18.98 -12.82 -9.17
N LYS A 419 17.75 -13.31 -9.14
CA LYS A 419 17.07 -13.85 -10.33
C LYS A 419 17.03 -12.84 -11.50
N ALA A 420 16.76 -11.56 -11.22
CA ALA A 420 16.74 -10.53 -12.24
C ALA A 420 18.12 -10.29 -12.87
N ILE A 421 19.19 -10.30 -12.05
CA ILE A 421 20.57 -10.13 -12.49
C ILE A 421 20.98 -11.32 -13.40
N ASP A 422 20.70 -12.55 -12.98
CA ASP A 422 21.01 -13.77 -13.73
C ASP A 422 20.26 -13.81 -15.06
N ALA A 423 18.95 -13.53 -15.04
CA ALA A 423 18.10 -13.52 -16.25
C ALA A 423 18.54 -12.42 -17.24
N TYR A 424 19.01 -11.29 -16.76
CA TYR A 424 19.53 -10.20 -17.59
C TYR A 424 20.87 -10.56 -18.22
N SER A 425 21.78 -11.13 -17.44
CA SER A 425 23.09 -11.58 -17.90
C SER A 425 23.00 -12.70 -18.96
N ALA A 426 22.04 -13.61 -18.80
CA ALA A 426 21.79 -14.68 -19.77
C ALA A 426 21.27 -14.18 -21.14
N LYS A 427 20.54 -13.05 -21.17
CA LYS A 427 20.04 -12.42 -22.41
C LYS A 427 21.09 -11.60 -23.14
N GLY A 428 22.15 -11.18 -22.47
CA GLY A 428 23.26 -10.40 -23.05
C GLY A 428 24.41 -11.25 -23.60
N ARG A 429 24.29 -12.59 -23.49
CA ARG A 429 25.17 -13.57 -24.11
C ARG A 429 24.51 -14.16 -25.38
#